data_fa45903d5c8947fc07b5d10a5769e1b6
#
_entry.id   fa45903d5c8947fc07b5d10a5769e1b6
#
_cell.length_a   1.000
_cell.length_b   1.000
_cell.length_c   1.000
_cell.angle_alpha   90.00
_cell.angle_beta   90.00
_cell.angle_gamma   90.00
#
_symmetry.space_group_name_H-M   'P 1'
#
loop_
_entity.id
_entity.type
_entity.pdbx_description
1 polymer ?
#
loop_
_entity_poly.entity_id
_entity_poly.type
_entity_poly.pdbx_seq_one_letter_code
_entity_poly.pdbx_strand_id
1 'polypeptide(L)'
;NGSFGLSPKGKRMRECLVGFQYTVSIILIVLSLFIYKQIETMRSHSFGFGNDNVVVVELNKEITEKYKENFTNRLRGYAGIEDVAFAASKIGATNENRGGAAEFNGETIYFYYLNVSPNFLSLMDIIANEGRVSRMEDGRNKELLLVFDQKAKRQLNLHVGDRMKTFWGNDARVLGFTDEVVIASTHKASELLATYPVSFVTNEELY
;
A
#
# COMPACT_ATOMS: atom_id res chain seq x y z
N ASN A 1 -26.81 -3.50 -71.16
CA ASN A 1 -26.11 -2.82 -70.05
C ASN A 1 -27.08 -2.60 -68.91
N GLY A 2 -27.19 -3.57 -68.00
CA GLY A 2 -28.03 -3.46 -66.83
C GLY A 2 -27.25 -2.72 -65.68
N SER A 3 -27.64 -1.49 -65.40
CA SER A 3 -27.17 -0.78 -64.21
C SER A 3 -27.85 -1.38 -63.00
N PHE A 4 -27.11 -2.17 -62.21
CA PHE A 4 -27.54 -2.58 -60.93
C PHE A 4 -27.46 -1.37 -59.94
N GLY A 5 -28.42 -0.50 -60.05
CA GLY A 5 -28.63 0.60 -59.12
C GLY A 5 -29.26 0.03 -57.86
N LEU A 6 -28.53 0.10 -56.72
CA LEU A 6 -29.05 -0.20 -55.40
C LEU A 6 -30.32 0.64 -55.14
N SER A 7 -31.40 -0.01 -54.72
CA SER A 7 -32.63 0.69 -54.33
C SER A 7 -32.31 1.78 -53.28
N PRO A 8 -33.05 2.91 -53.26
CA PRO A 8 -32.80 4.00 -52.28
C PRO A 8 -32.78 3.55 -50.82
N LYS A 9 -33.54 2.51 -50.49
CA LYS A 9 -33.51 1.87 -49.15
C LYS A 9 -32.21 1.14 -48.91
N GLY A 10 -31.64 0.44 -49.88
CA GLY A 10 -30.36 -0.26 -49.76
C GLY A 10 -29.18 0.70 -49.61
N LYS A 11 -29.24 1.87 -50.25
CA LYS A 11 -28.22 2.91 -50.09
C LYS A 11 -28.20 3.48 -48.67
N ARG A 12 -29.36 3.83 -48.12
CA ARG A 12 -29.49 4.32 -46.69
C ARG A 12 -29.03 3.27 -45.67
N MET A 13 -29.39 2.01 -45.90
CA MET A 13 -28.99 0.93 -44.97
C MET A 13 -27.47 0.74 -44.97
N ARG A 14 -26.82 0.85 -46.14
CA ARG A 14 -25.35 0.80 -46.23
C ARG A 14 -24.70 1.99 -45.54
N GLU A 15 -25.23 3.21 -45.71
CA GLU A 15 -24.74 4.41 -45.05
C GLU A 15 -24.86 4.32 -43.52
N CYS A 16 -25.99 3.81 -43.00
CA CYS A 16 -26.17 3.54 -41.59
C CYS A 16 -25.20 2.50 -41.07
N LEU A 17 -24.97 1.42 -41.81
CA LEU A 17 -24.04 0.37 -41.42
C LEU A 17 -22.59 0.88 -41.34
N VAL A 18 -22.18 1.67 -42.35
CA VAL A 18 -20.86 2.29 -42.38
C VAL A 18 -20.72 3.30 -41.25
N GLY A 19 -21.74 4.14 -41.00
CA GLY A 19 -21.74 5.07 -39.86
C GLY A 19 -21.63 4.35 -38.53
N PHE A 20 -22.37 3.28 -38.31
CA PHE A 20 -22.28 2.44 -37.12
C PHE A 20 -20.87 1.84 -36.93
N GLN A 21 -20.28 1.31 -38.01
CA GLN A 21 -18.92 0.76 -37.97
C GLN A 21 -17.89 1.81 -37.56
N TYR A 22 -17.95 3.02 -38.12
CA TYR A 22 -17.04 4.10 -37.70
C TYR A 22 -17.26 4.51 -36.25
N THR A 23 -18.52 4.59 -35.82
CA THR A 23 -18.83 4.93 -34.41
C THR A 23 -18.22 3.90 -33.45
N VAL A 24 -18.42 2.62 -33.70
CA VAL A 24 -17.84 1.55 -32.90
C VAL A 24 -16.30 1.62 -32.91
N SER A 25 -15.71 1.83 -34.08
CA SER A 25 -14.23 1.96 -34.15
C SER A 25 -13.69 3.13 -33.36
N ILE A 26 -14.34 4.29 -33.40
CA ILE A 26 -13.94 5.47 -32.64
C ILE A 26 -14.05 5.19 -31.14
N ILE A 27 -15.16 4.57 -30.67
CA ILE A 27 -15.35 4.21 -29.26
C ILE A 27 -14.24 3.28 -28.82
N LEU A 28 -13.89 2.25 -29.60
CA LEU A 28 -12.82 1.32 -29.23
C LEU A 28 -11.45 2.00 -29.15
N ILE A 29 -11.15 2.92 -30.05
CA ILE A 29 -9.90 3.69 -30.00
C ILE A 29 -9.86 4.55 -28.73
N VAL A 30 -10.93 5.28 -28.42
CA VAL A 30 -11.01 6.12 -27.24
C VAL A 30 -10.85 5.29 -25.96
N LEU A 31 -11.54 4.15 -25.86
CA LEU A 31 -11.41 3.23 -24.73
C LEU A 31 -9.98 2.70 -24.59
N SER A 32 -9.35 2.31 -25.69
CA SER A 32 -7.98 1.82 -25.70
C SER A 32 -6.99 2.89 -25.19
N LEU A 33 -7.14 4.13 -25.65
CA LEU A 33 -6.32 5.24 -25.17
C LEU A 33 -6.56 5.55 -23.70
N PHE A 34 -7.79 5.46 -23.23
CA PHE A 34 -8.13 5.67 -21.83
C PHE A 34 -7.52 4.59 -20.95
N ILE A 35 -7.64 3.31 -21.34
CA ILE A 35 -7.02 2.18 -20.62
C ILE A 35 -5.49 2.34 -20.60
N TYR A 36 -4.89 2.70 -21.73
CA TYR A 36 -3.44 2.93 -21.78
C TYR A 36 -3.01 4.01 -20.79
N LYS A 37 -3.72 5.14 -20.78
CA LYS A 37 -3.43 6.23 -19.83
C LYS A 37 -3.64 5.83 -18.38
N GLN A 38 -4.66 5.00 -18.08
CA GLN A 38 -4.84 4.46 -16.74
C GLN A 38 -3.68 3.57 -16.31
N ILE A 39 -3.22 2.68 -17.20
CA ILE A 39 -2.08 1.80 -16.92
C ILE A 39 -0.81 2.63 -16.69
N GLU A 40 -0.57 3.65 -17.52
CA GLU A 40 0.57 4.54 -17.36
C GLU A 40 0.53 5.28 -16.00
N THR A 41 -0.63 5.82 -15.64
CA THR A 41 -0.85 6.45 -14.33
C THR A 41 -0.62 5.47 -13.18
N MET A 42 -1.11 4.24 -13.29
CA MET A 42 -0.87 3.20 -12.27
C MET A 42 0.60 2.82 -12.15
N ARG A 43 1.34 2.77 -13.25
CA ARG A 43 2.78 2.45 -13.25
C ARG A 43 3.64 3.60 -12.73
N SER A 44 3.23 4.84 -12.99
CA SER A 44 3.92 6.04 -12.52
C SER A 44 3.54 6.43 -11.09
N HIS A 45 2.48 5.82 -10.53
CA HIS A 45 2.09 6.08 -9.15
C HIS A 45 3.13 5.46 -8.22
N SER A 46 3.85 6.31 -7.51
CA SER A 46 4.69 5.87 -6.41
C SER A 46 3.78 5.29 -5.34
N PHE A 47 4.02 4.03 -4.98
CA PHE A 47 3.31 3.40 -3.85
C PHE A 47 3.73 3.99 -2.51
N GLY A 48 4.56 5.03 -2.51
CA GLY A 48 5.10 5.66 -1.32
C GLY A 48 6.27 4.90 -0.70
N PHE A 49 6.81 3.89 -1.39
CA PHE A 49 7.97 3.13 -0.95
C PHE A 49 8.83 2.66 -2.13
N GLY A 50 10.13 2.48 -1.87
CA GLY A 50 11.08 1.88 -2.81
C GLY A 50 10.87 0.38 -2.91
N ASN A 51 10.73 -0.14 -4.11
CA ASN A 51 10.58 -1.58 -4.37
C ASN A 51 11.65 -2.12 -5.31
N ASP A 52 12.58 -1.29 -5.72
CA ASP A 52 13.68 -1.69 -6.58
C ASP A 52 14.63 -2.61 -5.80
N ASN A 53 14.93 -3.76 -6.39
CA ASN A 53 15.82 -4.77 -5.80
C ASN A 53 15.37 -5.38 -4.46
N VAL A 54 14.08 -5.31 -4.12
CA VAL A 54 13.51 -5.95 -2.92
C VAL A 54 12.99 -7.34 -3.26
N VAL A 55 13.47 -8.34 -2.53
CA VAL A 55 12.99 -9.72 -2.62
C VAL A 55 12.15 -10.03 -1.38
N VAL A 56 10.91 -10.44 -1.59
CA VAL A 56 9.98 -10.82 -0.51
C VAL A 56 9.94 -12.34 -0.42
N VAL A 57 10.22 -12.87 0.77
CA VAL A 57 10.18 -14.30 1.06
C VAL A 57 9.22 -14.57 2.20
N GLU A 58 8.28 -15.47 1.99
CA GLU A 58 7.40 -15.94 3.06
C GLU A 58 8.18 -16.92 3.95
N LEU A 59 8.21 -16.64 5.23
CA LEU A 59 8.87 -17.49 6.22
C LEU A 59 7.83 -18.38 6.91
N ASN A 60 8.22 -19.60 7.19
CA ASN A 60 7.42 -20.47 8.03
C ASN A 60 7.56 -20.05 9.51
N LYS A 61 6.59 -20.48 10.32
CA LYS A 61 6.53 -20.17 11.76
C LYS A 61 7.79 -20.62 12.52
N GLU A 62 8.36 -21.75 12.14
CA GLU A 62 9.55 -22.27 12.80
C GLU A 62 10.79 -21.37 12.61
N ILE A 63 10.98 -20.86 11.38
CA ILE A 63 12.07 -19.90 11.09
C ILE A 63 11.86 -18.61 11.88
N THR A 64 10.63 -18.12 11.89
CA THR A 64 10.30 -16.87 12.56
C THR A 64 10.48 -16.93 14.07
N GLU A 65 10.08 -18.02 14.72
CA GLU A 65 10.15 -18.14 16.19
C GLU A 65 11.52 -18.57 16.71
N LYS A 66 12.21 -19.48 16.00
CA LYS A 66 13.43 -20.11 16.54
C LYS A 66 14.73 -19.67 15.87
N TYR A 67 14.68 -19.33 14.60
CA TYR A 67 15.89 -19.14 13.79
C TYR A 67 16.02 -17.74 13.19
N LYS A 68 15.14 -16.82 13.54
CA LYS A 68 15.09 -15.47 12.98
C LYS A 68 16.44 -14.75 12.97
N GLU A 69 17.11 -14.70 14.11
CA GLU A 69 18.41 -14.04 14.23
C GLU A 69 19.49 -14.72 13.37
N ASN A 70 19.58 -16.05 13.47
CA ASN A 70 20.54 -16.80 12.69
C ASN A 70 20.31 -16.66 11.18
N PHE A 71 19.05 -16.66 10.75
CA PHE A 71 18.65 -16.46 9.37
C PHE A 71 19.06 -15.04 8.90
N THR A 72 18.73 -14.03 9.66
CA THR A 72 19.08 -12.62 9.38
C THR A 72 20.60 -12.45 9.27
N ASN A 73 21.35 -12.96 10.25
CA ASN A 73 22.81 -12.81 10.28
C ASN A 73 23.47 -13.53 9.10
N ARG A 74 22.97 -14.70 8.71
CA ARG A 74 23.47 -15.42 7.53
C ARG A 74 23.19 -14.66 6.25
N LEU A 75 22.00 -14.10 6.07
CA LEU A 75 21.66 -13.32 4.89
C LEU A 75 22.53 -12.06 4.77
N ARG A 76 22.69 -11.31 5.86
CA ARG A 76 23.56 -10.12 5.88
C ARG A 76 25.04 -10.43 5.59
N GLY A 77 25.45 -11.68 5.74
CA GLY A 77 26.79 -12.13 5.38
C GLY A 77 27.04 -12.26 3.87
N TYR A 78 26.02 -12.20 3.03
CA TYR A 78 26.17 -12.24 1.58
C TYR A 78 26.37 -10.85 0.99
N ALA A 79 27.41 -10.66 0.18
CA ALA A 79 27.77 -9.38 -0.40
C ALA A 79 26.71 -8.73 -1.29
N GLY A 80 25.72 -9.50 -1.75
CA GLY A 80 24.59 -9.01 -2.56
C GLY A 80 23.37 -8.63 -1.76
N ILE A 81 23.37 -8.73 -0.43
CA ILE A 81 22.26 -8.38 0.45
C ILE A 81 22.67 -7.18 1.30
N GLU A 82 21.98 -6.07 1.09
CA GLU A 82 22.26 -4.84 1.79
C GLU A 82 21.67 -4.86 3.20
N ASP A 83 20.42 -5.24 3.34
CA ASP A 83 19.77 -5.40 4.66
C ASP A 83 18.59 -6.38 4.57
N VAL A 84 18.07 -6.77 5.75
CA VAL A 84 16.94 -7.69 5.91
C VAL A 84 15.96 -7.06 6.89
N ALA A 85 14.71 -6.95 6.49
CA ALA A 85 13.63 -6.47 7.33
C ALA A 85 12.47 -7.48 7.35
N PHE A 86 11.64 -7.39 8.36
CA PHE A 86 10.48 -8.25 8.53
C PHE A 86 9.19 -7.43 8.54
N ALA A 87 8.14 -8.05 8.04
CA ALA A 87 6.77 -7.55 8.14
C ALA A 87 5.83 -8.72 8.46
N ALA A 88 4.81 -8.45 9.26
CA ALA A 88 3.83 -9.48 9.63
C ALA A 88 2.97 -9.94 8.45
N SER A 89 2.88 -9.13 7.40
CA SER A 89 2.22 -9.48 6.16
C SER A 89 2.87 -8.80 4.96
N LYS A 90 2.60 -9.33 3.78
CA LYS A 90 3.11 -8.79 2.52
C LYS A 90 2.41 -7.47 2.20
N ILE A 91 3.17 -6.44 1.84
CA ILE A 91 2.59 -5.22 1.26
C ILE A 91 1.84 -5.58 -0.02
N GLY A 92 0.62 -5.08 -0.15
CA GLY A 92 -0.26 -5.38 -1.29
C GLY A 92 -1.13 -6.62 -1.11
N ALA A 93 -1.01 -7.38 -0.02
CA ALA A 93 -1.90 -8.49 0.28
C ALA A 93 -3.28 -7.98 0.72
N THR A 94 -4.32 -8.44 0.02
CA THR A 94 -5.69 -7.93 0.21
C THR A 94 -6.39 -8.40 1.48
N ASN A 95 -5.91 -9.48 2.11
CA ASN A 95 -6.62 -10.15 3.20
C ASN A 95 -5.93 -10.03 4.57
N GLU A 96 -4.79 -9.35 4.65
CA GLU A 96 -3.92 -9.39 5.83
C GLU A 96 -3.80 -8.02 6.54
N ASN A 97 -4.52 -7.00 6.05
CA ASN A 97 -4.56 -5.71 6.75
C ASN A 97 -5.34 -5.86 8.04
N ARG A 98 -4.64 -5.70 9.14
CA ARG A 98 -5.24 -5.78 10.47
C ARG A 98 -5.79 -4.41 10.85
N GLY A 99 -7.09 -4.35 11.12
CA GLY A 99 -7.70 -3.20 11.76
C GLY A 99 -7.22 -3.09 13.20
N GLY A 100 -6.81 -1.92 13.58
CA GLY A 100 -6.45 -1.58 14.94
C GLY A 100 -7.33 -0.48 15.49
N ALA A 101 -7.36 -0.37 16.79
CA ALA A 101 -8.01 0.73 17.48
C ALA A 101 -7.19 1.14 18.70
N ALA A 102 -7.27 2.40 19.05
CA ALA A 102 -6.65 2.94 20.26
C ALA A 102 -7.56 4.01 20.86
N GLU A 103 -7.41 4.19 22.16
CA GLU A 103 -8.01 5.31 22.88
C GLU A 103 -7.06 6.52 22.83
N PHE A 104 -7.55 7.59 22.28
CA PHE A 104 -6.84 8.86 22.16
C PHE A 104 -7.76 10.02 22.55
N ASN A 105 -7.38 10.82 23.54
CA ASN A 105 -8.17 11.95 24.07
C ASN A 105 -9.60 11.58 24.50
N GLY A 106 -9.81 10.34 24.98
CA GLY A 106 -11.13 9.85 25.41
C GLY A 106 -12.03 9.37 24.26
N GLU A 107 -11.53 9.37 23.03
CA GLU A 107 -12.22 8.83 21.86
C GLU A 107 -11.51 7.59 21.33
N THR A 108 -12.30 6.67 20.76
CA THR A 108 -11.73 5.52 20.07
C THR A 108 -11.43 5.88 18.64
N ILE A 109 -10.16 5.80 18.27
CA ILE A 109 -9.71 5.96 16.89
C ILE A 109 -9.46 4.61 16.24
N TYR A 110 -9.73 4.49 14.94
CA TYR A 110 -9.54 3.29 14.15
C TYR A 110 -8.53 3.54 13.05
N PHE A 111 -7.66 2.57 12.81
CA PHE A 111 -6.63 2.63 11.77
C PHE A 111 -6.27 1.23 11.27
N TYR A 112 -5.70 1.13 10.06
CA TYR A 112 -5.03 -0.08 9.61
C TYR A 112 -3.60 -0.07 10.08
N TYR A 113 -3.07 -1.22 10.45
CA TYR A 113 -1.68 -1.33 10.88
C TYR A 113 -0.97 -2.49 10.22
N LEU A 114 0.31 -2.28 9.98
CA LEU A 114 1.27 -3.30 9.58
C LEU A 114 2.38 -3.36 10.64
N ASN A 115 2.54 -4.52 11.26
CA ASN A 115 3.69 -4.76 12.15
C ASN A 115 4.93 -4.95 11.30
N VAL A 116 5.95 -4.17 11.57
CA VAL A 116 7.20 -4.18 10.80
C VAL A 116 8.41 -4.11 11.72
N SER A 117 9.52 -4.71 11.30
CA SER A 117 10.78 -4.55 12.02
C SER A 117 11.22 -3.08 12.02
N PRO A 118 12.00 -2.65 13.04
CA PRO A 118 12.37 -1.24 13.17
C PRO A 118 13.08 -0.64 11.96
N ASN A 119 13.84 -1.44 11.20
CA ASN A 119 14.54 -1.01 9.99
C ASN A 119 13.71 -1.09 8.70
N PHE A 120 12.48 -1.61 8.77
CA PHE A 120 11.65 -1.85 7.60
C PHE A 120 11.37 -0.57 6.81
N LEU A 121 10.97 0.51 7.48
CA LEU A 121 10.64 1.76 6.82
C LEU A 121 11.85 2.35 6.09
N SER A 122 13.02 2.30 6.72
CA SER A 122 14.27 2.75 6.10
C SER A 122 14.68 1.88 4.91
N LEU A 123 14.50 0.55 4.99
CA LEU A 123 14.80 -0.37 3.90
C LEU A 123 13.89 -0.16 2.71
N MET A 124 12.65 0.23 2.95
CA MET A 124 11.65 0.51 1.92
C MET A 124 11.68 1.97 1.43
N ASP A 125 12.71 2.75 1.77
CA ASP A 125 12.83 4.17 1.46
C ASP A 125 11.64 5.03 1.87
N ILE A 126 10.91 4.58 2.92
CA ILE A 126 9.81 5.34 3.49
C ILE A 126 10.37 6.39 4.43
N ILE A 127 10.22 7.65 4.05
CA ILE A 127 10.77 8.80 4.77
C ILE A 127 9.65 9.47 5.58
N ALA A 128 9.97 9.90 6.80
CA ALA A 128 9.06 10.72 7.58
C ALA A 128 9.13 12.18 7.11
N ASN A 129 7.98 12.77 6.81
CA ASN A 129 7.85 14.19 6.50
C ASN A 129 7.84 15.04 7.77
N GLU A 130 7.43 14.42 8.87
CA GLU A 130 7.39 15.04 10.18
C GLU A 130 7.74 14.02 11.26
N GLY A 131 8.54 14.42 12.25
CA GLY A 131 9.09 13.49 13.23
C GLY A 131 10.17 12.60 12.62
N ARG A 132 10.08 11.30 12.84
CA ARG A 132 11.04 10.32 12.32
C ARG A 132 10.40 8.95 12.11
N VAL A 133 11.02 8.13 11.29
CA VAL A 133 10.72 6.70 11.21
C VAL A 133 11.39 5.93 12.36
N SER A 134 10.98 4.68 12.55
CA SER A 134 11.58 3.77 13.51
C SER A 134 13.03 3.41 13.13
N ARG A 135 13.84 3.07 14.12
CA ARG A 135 15.25 2.67 14.01
C ARG A 135 15.49 1.38 14.78
N MET A 136 16.53 0.65 14.46
CA MET A 136 16.90 -0.60 15.17
C MET A 136 16.96 -0.45 16.70
N GLU A 137 17.34 0.72 17.18
CA GLU A 137 17.42 1.03 18.64
C GLU A 137 16.03 1.05 19.30
N ASP A 138 15.01 1.36 18.53
CA ASP A 138 13.64 1.47 19.01
C ASP A 138 13.01 0.11 19.34
N GLY A 139 13.52 -0.99 18.77
CA GLY A 139 13.02 -2.33 19.05
C GLY A 139 13.09 -2.75 20.52
N ARG A 140 13.93 -2.10 21.31
CA ARG A 140 14.05 -2.35 22.75
C ARG A 140 13.04 -1.61 23.63
N ASN A 141 12.21 -0.75 23.02
CA ASN A 141 11.21 -0.01 23.76
C ASN A 141 10.03 -0.91 24.16
N LYS A 142 9.58 -0.77 25.40
CA LYS A 142 8.34 -1.44 25.87
C LYS A 142 7.07 -0.78 25.32
N GLU A 143 7.17 0.48 24.90
CA GLU A 143 6.08 1.25 24.30
C GLU A 143 6.01 0.94 22.79
N LEU A 144 4.82 0.74 22.27
CA LEU A 144 4.63 0.59 20.84
C LEU A 144 4.92 1.90 20.11
N LEU A 145 5.68 1.82 19.05
CA LEU A 145 6.03 3.00 18.25
C LEU A 145 5.23 2.98 16.95
N LEU A 146 4.48 4.04 16.71
CA LEU A 146 3.58 4.17 15.61
C LEU A 146 4.10 5.23 14.63
N VAL A 147 4.16 4.87 13.36
CA VAL A 147 4.41 5.80 12.27
C VAL A 147 3.18 5.81 11.38
N PHE A 148 2.47 6.92 11.35
CA PHE A 148 1.24 7.07 10.59
C PHE A 148 1.50 7.71 9.24
N ASP A 149 0.54 7.61 8.34
CA ASP A 149 0.50 8.40 7.11
C ASP A 149 -0.08 9.80 7.33
N GLN A 150 0.09 10.69 6.34
CA GLN A 150 -0.46 12.05 6.39
C GLN A 150 -1.99 12.08 6.47
N LYS A 151 -2.67 11.01 6.04
CA LYS A 151 -4.11 10.88 6.15
C LYS A 151 -4.54 10.75 7.62
N ALA A 152 -3.80 9.94 8.41
CA ALA A 152 -4.02 9.82 9.85
C ALA A 152 -3.89 11.17 10.55
N LYS A 153 -2.82 11.91 10.25
CA LYS A 153 -2.60 13.24 10.82
C LYS A 153 -3.80 14.16 10.60
N ARG A 154 -4.31 14.20 9.38
CA ARG A 154 -5.45 15.07 9.02
C ARG A 154 -6.77 14.60 9.63
N GLN A 155 -7.04 13.29 9.58
CA GLN A 155 -8.35 12.76 10.00
C GLN A 155 -8.49 12.64 11.52
N LEU A 156 -7.39 12.28 12.19
CA LEU A 156 -7.38 11.98 13.63
C LEU A 156 -6.77 13.14 14.45
N ASN A 157 -6.33 14.21 13.80
CA ASN A 157 -5.65 15.37 14.41
C ASN A 157 -4.48 14.94 15.33
N LEU A 158 -3.64 14.03 14.82
CA LEU A 158 -2.48 13.47 15.53
C LEU A 158 -1.25 14.36 15.37
N HIS A 159 -0.39 14.35 16.39
CA HIS A 159 0.88 15.07 16.43
C HIS A 159 2.01 14.13 16.83
N VAL A 160 3.23 14.48 16.44
CA VAL A 160 4.42 13.75 16.87
C VAL A 160 4.55 13.79 18.39
N GLY A 161 4.74 12.63 19.01
CA GLY A 161 4.84 12.48 20.44
C GLY A 161 3.53 12.15 21.16
N ASP A 162 2.39 12.22 20.45
CA ASP A 162 1.11 11.83 21.01
C ASP A 162 1.16 10.39 21.53
N ARG A 163 0.52 10.19 22.69
CA ARG A 163 0.40 8.88 23.34
C ARG A 163 -1.03 8.41 23.31
N MET A 164 -1.19 7.12 23.07
CA MET A 164 -2.48 6.48 23.04
C MET A 164 -2.41 5.10 23.67
N LYS A 165 -3.53 4.57 24.07
CA LYS A 165 -3.63 3.21 24.61
C LYS A 165 -4.31 2.31 23.59
N THR A 166 -3.57 1.31 23.13
CA THR A 166 -4.13 0.36 22.15
C THR A 166 -5.13 -0.59 22.83
N PHE A 167 -6.04 -1.16 22.06
CA PHE A 167 -7.00 -2.13 22.59
C PHE A 167 -6.33 -3.41 23.14
N TRP A 168 -5.08 -3.65 22.76
CA TRP A 168 -4.28 -4.74 23.34
C TRP A 168 -3.70 -4.39 24.71
N GLY A 169 -3.99 -3.19 25.22
CA GLY A 169 -3.55 -2.71 26.54
C GLY A 169 -2.15 -2.12 26.55
N ASN A 170 -1.47 -2.05 25.42
CA ASN A 170 -0.13 -1.48 25.31
C ASN A 170 -0.20 0.04 25.16
N ASP A 171 0.72 0.73 25.80
CA ASP A 171 0.96 2.14 25.53
C ASP A 171 1.67 2.30 24.19
N ALA A 172 1.21 3.25 23.42
CA ALA A 172 1.74 3.54 22.10
C ALA A 172 2.05 5.02 21.94
N ARG A 173 3.07 5.34 21.14
CA ARG A 173 3.49 6.71 20.87
C ARG A 173 3.71 6.95 19.38
N VAL A 174 3.23 8.09 18.90
CA VAL A 174 3.42 8.55 17.52
C VAL A 174 4.85 9.06 17.34
N LEU A 175 5.62 8.41 16.47
CA LEU A 175 7.00 8.81 16.12
C LEU A 175 7.06 9.84 15.01
N GLY A 176 6.18 9.73 14.04
CA GLY A 176 6.20 10.59 12.88
C GLY A 176 5.10 10.26 11.87
N PHE A 177 5.12 11.02 10.79
CA PHE A 177 4.16 10.91 9.69
C PHE A 177 4.91 10.79 8.37
N THR A 178 4.51 9.82 7.54
CA THR A 178 5.03 9.60 6.19
C THR A 178 4.06 10.16 5.16
N ASP A 179 4.45 10.18 3.89
CA ASP A 179 3.49 10.32 2.80
C ASP A 179 2.45 9.18 2.83
N GLU A 180 1.40 9.32 2.04
CA GLU A 180 0.39 8.27 1.93
C GLU A 180 1.02 7.02 1.31
N VAL A 181 1.04 5.94 2.07
CA VAL A 181 1.59 4.65 1.65
C VAL A 181 0.46 3.69 1.32
N VAL A 182 0.49 3.12 0.13
CA VAL A 182 -0.51 2.13 -0.29
C VAL A 182 -0.05 0.74 0.15
N ILE A 183 -0.57 0.26 1.27
CA ILE A 183 -0.23 -1.07 1.81
C ILE A 183 -1.15 -2.20 1.33
N ALA A 184 -2.20 -1.91 0.56
CA ALA A 184 -3.14 -2.90 0.06
C ALA A 184 -3.40 -2.76 -1.43
N SER A 185 -3.83 -3.86 -2.07
CA SER A 185 -4.19 -3.86 -3.49
C SER A 185 -5.35 -2.92 -3.78
N THR A 186 -5.26 -2.19 -4.89
CA THR A 186 -6.22 -1.16 -5.32
C THR A 186 -7.66 -1.64 -5.48
N HIS A 187 -7.91 -2.93 -5.64
CA HIS A 187 -9.26 -3.47 -5.88
C HIS A 187 -10.15 -3.53 -4.62
N LYS A 188 -9.55 -3.63 -3.44
CA LYS A 188 -10.26 -3.49 -2.15
C LYS A 188 -9.89 -2.20 -1.41
N ALA A 189 -8.82 -1.55 -1.81
CA ALA A 189 -8.33 -0.32 -1.22
C ALA A 189 -9.31 0.85 -1.40
N SER A 190 -10.10 0.87 -2.47
CA SER A 190 -11.05 1.95 -2.71
C SER A 190 -12.20 1.99 -1.68
N GLU A 191 -12.58 0.85 -1.11
CA GLU A 191 -13.64 0.81 -0.09
C GLU A 191 -13.08 0.88 1.33
N LEU A 192 -11.93 0.26 1.60
CA LEU A 192 -11.37 0.13 2.94
C LEU A 192 -10.33 1.22 3.27
N LEU A 193 -9.41 1.51 2.35
CA LEU A 193 -8.35 2.52 2.58
C LEU A 193 -8.86 3.97 2.44
N ALA A 194 -10.01 4.19 1.81
CA ALA A 194 -10.64 5.50 1.82
C ALA A 194 -11.12 5.92 3.22
N THR A 195 -11.33 4.98 4.13
CA THR A 195 -12.01 5.20 5.39
C THR A 195 -11.05 5.29 6.58
N TYR A 196 -9.97 4.48 6.61
CA TYR A 196 -9.07 4.44 7.76
C TYR A 196 -7.62 4.77 7.40
N PRO A 197 -6.93 5.53 8.26
CA PRO A 197 -5.51 5.83 8.10
C PRO A 197 -4.65 4.59 8.32
N VAL A 198 -3.43 4.64 7.81
CA VAL A 198 -2.45 3.55 7.90
C VAL A 198 -1.40 3.88 8.95
N SER A 199 -1.05 2.91 9.74
CA SER A 199 0.04 2.97 10.71
C SER A 199 1.02 1.82 10.53
N PHE A 200 2.30 2.09 10.73
CA PHE A 200 3.34 1.09 10.90
C PHE A 200 3.64 0.96 12.38
N VAL A 201 3.50 -0.24 12.92
CA VAL A 201 3.74 -0.55 14.32
C VAL A 201 5.06 -1.29 14.44
N THR A 202 5.96 -0.76 15.25
CA THR A 202 7.27 -1.39 15.48
C THR A 202 7.38 -1.86 16.93
N ASN A 203 7.51 -3.17 17.10
CA ASN A 203 7.85 -3.80 18.35
C ASN A 203 8.49 -5.16 18.07
N GLU A 204 9.61 -5.47 18.69
CA GLU A 204 10.32 -6.75 18.48
C GLU A 204 9.53 -7.97 18.98
N GLU A 205 8.61 -7.80 19.93
CA GLU A 205 7.84 -8.90 20.51
C GLU A 205 6.65 -9.35 19.60
N LEU A 206 6.37 -8.64 18.53
CA LEU A 206 5.22 -8.91 17.67
C LEU A 206 5.55 -9.70 16.39
N TYR A 207 6.76 -10.21 16.25
CA TYR A 207 7.21 -10.98 15.06
C TYR A 207 7.55 -12.41 15.41
#